data_65e7f3feb634c94f4d2ab01c7fa21278
#
_entry.id   65e7f3feb634c94f4d2ab01c7fa21278
#
_cell.length_a   1.000
_cell.length_b   1.000
_cell.length_c   1.000
_cell.angle_alpha   90.00
_cell.angle_beta   90.00
_cell.angle_gamma   90.00
#
_symmetry.space_group_name_H-M   'P 1'
#
loop_
_entity.id
_entity.type
_entity.pdbx_description
1 polymer ?
#
loop_
_entity_poly.entity_id
_entity_poly.type
_entity_poly.pdbx_seq_one_letter_code
_entity_poly.pdbx_strand_id
1 'polypeptide(L)'
;VDYEALEQSKKELQAIGNLGGAQRKRFGDPLTKREKQDYKKFFSVVNKHVVFYSESSGFYKYFQGIIEYLLENTNIVIHYITSDPEDKIFELATSNDRIRPYYIGEKRLITLMMKMDADVVVMTMPDLENYHIKRSYIRKDIEYIYIPHGMDSLNLTMRTGSMDHYDSVFCVGKHQKEEIEKTEVAYQLPKKKLVEWGYSLLDEMRVDYAKMSHQNSEVKKILIA
;
A
#
# COMPACT_ATOMS: atom_id res chain seq x y z
N VAL A 1 -0.09 38.27 13.99
CA VAL A 1 0.74 37.03 14.06
C VAL A 1 2.05 37.44 14.72
N ASP A 2 2.35 36.85 15.88
CA ASP A 2 3.60 37.10 16.59
C ASP A 2 4.74 36.31 15.89
N TYR A 3 5.48 37.02 15.04
CA TYR A 3 6.55 36.44 14.26
C TYR A 3 7.77 36.04 15.12
N GLU A 4 7.99 36.70 16.27
CA GLU A 4 9.08 36.34 17.19
C GLU A 4 8.79 35.00 17.88
N ALA A 5 7.55 34.79 18.34
CA ALA A 5 7.13 33.50 18.92
C ALA A 5 7.22 32.36 17.89
N LEU A 6 6.90 32.61 16.62
CA LEU A 6 7.00 31.62 15.56
C LEU A 6 8.45 31.23 15.27
N GLU A 7 9.37 32.19 15.22
CA GLU A 7 10.80 31.93 15.01
C GLU A 7 11.44 31.22 16.20
N GLN A 8 11.02 31.54 17.44
CA GLN A 8 11.45 30.84 18.63
C GLN A 8 11.01 29.38 18.61
N SER A 9 9.74 29.09 18.29
CA SER A 9 9.23 27.72 18.16
C SER A 9 9.94 26.92 17.09
N LYS A 10 10.30 27.54 15.96
CA LYS A 10 11.10 26.88 14.91
C LYS A 10 12.49 26.51 15.42
N LYS A 11 13.17 27.40 16.15
CA LYS A 11 14.50 27.13 16.74
C LYS A 11 14.43 25.97 17.75
N GLU A 12 13.39 25.92 18.58
CA GLU A 12 13.18 24.85 19.55
C GLU A 12 12.92 23.49 18.87
N LEU A 13 12.07 23.45 17.84
CA LEU A 13 11.84 22.24 17.04
C LEU A 13 13.12 21.76 16.35
N GLN A 14 13.92 22.69 15.84
CA GLN A 14 15.20 22.35 15.20
C GLN A 14 16.24 21.85 16.22
N ALA A 15 16.26 22.39 17.44
CA ALA A 15 17.10 21.89 18.52
C ALA A 15 16.69 20.49 18.99
N ILE A 16 15.39 20.21 19.13
CA ILE A 16 14.83 18.88 19.44
C ILE A 16 15.19 17.87 18.34
N GLY A 17 15.04 18.26 17.06
CA GLY A 17 15.42 17.43 15.92
C GLY A 17 16.93 17.09 15.92
N ASN A 18 17.79 18.03 16.27
CA ASN A 18 19.23 17.84 16.34
C ASN A 18 19.65 16.96 17.53
N LEU A 19 18.98 17.07 18.69
CA LEU A 19 19.21 16.19 19.86
C LEU A 19 18.82 14.74 19.54
N GLY A 20 17.67 14.53 18.90
CA GLY A 20 17.25 13.21 18.42
C GLY A 20 18.24 12.61 17.41
N GLY A 21 18.78 13.44 16.50
CA GLY A 21 19.80 13.03 15.53
C GLY A 21 21.13 12.65 16.16
N ALA A 22 21.57 13.34 17.21
CA ALA A 22 22.79 13.03 17.94
C ALA A 22 22.69 11.72 18.74
N GLN A 23 21.57 11.47 19.41
CA GLN A 23 21.29 10.21 20.08
C GLN A 23 21.19 9.03 19.10
N ARG A 24 20.51 9.21 17.97
CA ARG A 24 20.44 8.20 16.90
C ARG A 24 21.80 7.82 16.33
N LYS A 25 22.71 8.80 16.18
CA LYS A 25 24.10 8.52 15.75
C LYS A 25 24.89 7.73 16.78
N ARG A 26 24.63 7.92 18.08
CA ARG A 26 25.42 7.32 19.17
C ARG A 26 25.06 5.86 19.45
N PHE A 27 23.78 5.47 19.29
CA PHE A 27 23.29 4.12 19.61
C PHE A 27 22.82 3.33 18.40
N GLY A 28 22.83 3.93 17.21
CA GLY A 28 22.16 3.38 16.01
C GLY A 28 20.64 3.44 16.17
N ASP A 29 19.97 4.00 15.19
CA ASP A 29 18.49 4.01 15.17
C ASP A 29 17.99 2.55 15.00
N PRO A 30 17.24 1.99 15.98
CA PRO A 30 16.71 0.63 15.88
C PRO A 30 15.92 0.38 14.59
N LEU A 31 15.15 1.37 14.14
CA LEU A 31 14.40 1.28 12.88
C LEU A 31 15.35 1.18 11.67
N THR A 32 16.43 1.97 11.64
CA THR A 32 17.44 1.87 10.57
C THR A 32 18.12 0.50 10.56
N LYS A 33 18.35 -0.10 11.72
CA LYS A 33 18.91 -1.45 11.82
C LYS A 33 17.94 -2.50 11.31
N ARG A 34 16.69 -2.43 11.74
CA ARG A 34 15.59 -3.32 11.29
C ARG A 34 15.40 -3.22 9.77
N GLU A 35 15.28 -2.00 9.25
CA GLU A 35 15.15 -1.75 7.82
C GLU A 35 16.29 -2.37 7.00
N LYS A 36 17.54 -2.24 7.46
CA LYS A 36 18.70 -2.85 6.79
C LYS A 36 18.63 -4.38 6.81
N GLN A 37 18.17 -4.97 7.91
CA GLN A 37 18.03 -6.42 8.04
C GLN A 37 16.92 -6.92 7.13
N ASP A 38 15.76 -6.27 7.14
CA ASP A 38 14.61 -6.64 6.31
C ASP A 38 14.91 -6.47 4.82
N TYR A 39 15.62 -5.40 4.44
CA TYR A 39 16.11 -5.21 3.08
C TYR A 39 17.02 -6.36 2.61
N LYS A 40 17.98 -6.77 3.45
CA LYS A 40 18.85 -7.91 3.13
C LYS A 40 18.06 -9.21 3.06
N LYS A 41 17.16 -9.44 4.02
CA LYS A 41 16.29 -10.62 4.08
C LYS A 41 15.40 -10.72 2.84
N PHE A 42 14.82 -9.60 2.39
CA PHE A 42 14.02 -9.56 1.18
C PHE A 42 14.81 -10.03 -0.05
N PHE A 43 16.01 -9.51 -0.26
CA PHE A 43 16.84 -9.87 -1.41
C PHE A 43 17.55 -11.22 -1.28
N SER A 44 17.59 -11.83 -0.09
CA SER A 44 18.11 -13.19 0.07
C SER A 44 17.13 -14.28 -0.39
N VAL A 45 15.85 -13.94 -0.55
CA VAL A 45 14.83 -14.86 -1.03
C VAL A 45 14.77 -14.80 -2.55
N VAL A 46 14.95 -15.93 -3.19
CA VAL A 46 14.76 -16.12 -4.64
C VAL A 46 13.33 -16.61 -4.92
N ASN A 47 12.83 -16.38 -6.15
CA ASN A 47 11.52 -16.83 -6.62
C ASN A 47 10.34 -16.32 -5.76
N LYS A 48 10.28 -15.01 -5.57
CA LYS A 48 9.11 -14.36 -4.95
C LYS A 48 7.96 -14.32 -5.96
N HIS A 49 6.91 -15.10 -5.72
CA HIS A 49 5.75 -15.12 -6.62
C HIS A 49 4.89 -13.87 -6.46
N VAL A 50 4.60 -13.46 -5.24
CA VAL A 50 3.78 -12.27 -4.99
C VAL A 50 4.39 -11.38 -3.91
N VAL A 51 4.44 -10.09 -4.22
CA VAL A 51 4.88 -9.04 -3.31
C VAL A 51 3.77 -8.00 -3.18
N PHE A 52 3.32 -7.74 -1.96
CA PHE A 52 2.45 -6.61 -1.64
C PHE A 52 3.29 -5.46 -1.13
N TYR A 53 2.96 -4.25 -1.53
CA TYR A 53 3.52 -3.04 -0.93
C TYR A 53 2.42 -2.18 -0.33
N SER A 54 2.59 -1.82 0.94
CA SER A 54 1.73 -0.95 1.73
C SER A 54 2.48 0.28 2.22
N GLU A 55 1.90 1.45 2.05
CA GLU A 55 2.48 2.72 2.54
C GLU A 55 2.36 2.85 4.06
N SER A 56 1.30 2.29 4.64
CA SER A 56 1.06 2.29 6.08
C SER A 56 0.12 1.15 6.50
N SER A 57 0.03 0.88 7.80
CA SER A 57 -0.86 -0.13 8.38
C SER A 57 -2.33 0.00 7.96
N GLY A 58 -2.79 1.24 7.71
CA GLY A 58 -4.16 1.51 7.27
C GLY A 58 -4.53 0.93 5.91
N PHE A 59 -3.57 0.57 5.07
CA PHE A 59 -3.83 0.02 3.72
C PHE A 59 -4.00 -1.50 3.69
N TYR A 60 -3.61 -2.23 4.74
CA TYR A 60 -3.79 -3.69 4.79
C TYR A 60 -5.22 -4.12 4.47
N LYS A 61 -6.22 -3.38 4.95
CA LYS A 61 -7.64 -3.68 4.74
C LYS A 61 -8.05 -3.81 3.26
N TYR A 62 -7.32 -3.18 2.35
CA TYR A 62 -7.59 -3.28 0.91
C TYR A 62 -6.98 -4.53 0.28
N PHE A 63 -5.97 -5.10 0.91
CA PHE A 63 -5.31 -6.34 0.49
C PHE A 63 -5.88 -7.58 1.19
N GLN A 64 -6.55 -7.40 2.33
CA GLN A 64 -6.94 -8.47 3.23
C GLN A 64 -7.67 -9.61 2.52
N GLY A 65 -8.73 -9.32 1.80
CA GLY A 65 -9.51 -10.35 1.10
C GLY A 65 -8.70 -11.15 0.06
N ILE A 66 -7.74 -10.48 -0.62
CA ILE A 66 -6.85 -11.15 -1.58
C ILE A 66 -5.85 -12.02 -0.84
N ILE A 67 -5.26 -11.51 0.23
CA ILE A 67 -4.29 -12.24 1.05
C ILE A 67 -4.93 -13.48 1.65
N GLU A 68 -6.11 -13.35 2.25
CA GLU A 68 -6.87 -14.45 2.83
C GLU A 68 -7.20 -15.50 1.77
N TYR A 69 -7.72 -15.08 0.61
CA TYR A 69 -8.01 -15.98 -0.50
C TYR A 69 -6.78 -16.77 -0.96
N LEU A 70 -5.63 -16.10 -1.11
CA LEU A 70 -4.37 -16.75 -1.50
C LEU A 70 -3.90 -17.75 -0.45
N LEU A 71 -4.02 -17.40 0.83
CA LEU A 71 -3.64 -18.29 1.93
C LEU A 71 -4.54 -19.51 2.04
N GLU A 72 -5.83 -19.39 1.76
CA GLU A 72 -6.78 -20.50 1.83
C GLU A 72 -6.70 -21.42 0.62
N ASN A 73 -6.49 -20.86 -0.57
CA ASN A 73 -6.65 -21.61 -1.83
C ASN A 73 -5.32 -21.96 -2.53
N THR A 74 -4.19 -21.50 -1.99
CA THR A 74 -2.86 -21.74 -2.59
C THR A 74 -1.81 -22.04 -1.52
N ASN A 75 -0.63 -22.49 -1.95
CA ASN A 75 0.55 -22.64 -1.09
C ASN A 75 1.57 -21.48 -1.27
N ILE A 76 1.16 -20.37 -1.87
CA ILE A 76 2.02 -19.23 -2.15
C ILE A 76 2.49 -18.60 -0.83
N VAL A 77 3.77 -18.22 -0.80
CA VAL A 77 4.33 -17.37 0.25
C VAL A 77 4.13 -15.92 -0.14
N ILE A 78 3.51 -15.16 0.74
CA ILE A 78 3.21 -13.74 0.55
C ILE A 78 4.34 -12.92 1.13
N HIS A 79 5.01 -12.14 0.31
CA HIS A 79 5.99 -11.16 0.72
C HIS A 79 5.31 -9.80 0.87
N TYR A 80 5.32 -9.24 2.08
CA TYR A 80 4.62 -7.98 2.35
C TYR A 80 5.62 -6.91 2.78
N ILE A 81 5.78 -5.90 1.96
CA ILE A 81 6.63 -4.74 2.23
C ILE A 81 5.75 -3.64 2.80
N THR A 82 6.18 -3.06 3.90
CA THR A 82 5.50 -1.90 4.49
C THR A 82 6.49 -0.81 4.84
N SER A 83 6.07 0.45 4.66
CA SER A 83 6.82 1.61 5.12
C SER A 83 6.50 2.02 6.56
N ASP A 84 5.56 1.31 7.20
CA ASP A 84 5.16 1.51 8.59
C ASP A 84 5.81 0.44 9.49
N PRO A 85 6.67 0.82 10.45
CA PRO A 85 7.32 -0.14 11.34
C PRO A 85 6.35 -0.82 12.32
N GLU A 86 5.15 -0.25 12.52
CA GLU A 86 4.12 -0.76 13.42
C GLU A 86 2.92 -1.37 12.65
N ASP A 87 3.12 -1.70 11.37
CA ASP A 87 2.08 -2.31 10.56
C ASP A 87 1.61 -3.63 11.19
N LYS A 88 0.28 -3.80 11.28
CA LYS A 88 -0.36 -5.00 11.84
C LYS A 88 0.06 -6.30 11.15
N ILE A 89 0.60 -6.23 9.94
CA ILE A 89 1.10 -7.40 9.21
C ILE A 89 2.17 -8.16 10.01
N PHE A 90 2.96 -7.46 10.85
CA PHE A 90 3.97 -8.11 11.69
C PHE A 90 3.35 -9.01 12.75
N GLU A 91 2.20 -8.62 13.31
CA GLU A 91 1.43 -9.44 14.24
C GLU A 91 0.80 -10.63 13.51
N LEU A 92 0.15 -10.40 12.38
CA LEU A 92 -0.47 -11.45 11.57
C LEU A 92 0.53 -12.52 11.12
N ALA A 93 1.76 -12.12 10.80
CA ALA A 93 2.83 -13.04 10.43
C ALA A 93 3.29 -13.95 11.57
N THR A 94 2.98 -13.64 12.82
CA THR A 94 3.28 -14.55 13.96
C THR A 94 2.40 -15.79 13.96
N SER A 95 1.21 -15.70 13.40
CA SER A 95 0.24 -16.80 13.32
C SER A 95 0.24 -17.51 11.96
N ASN A 96 0.96 -17.01 10.97
CA ASN A 96 1.02 -17.61 9.62
C ASN A 96 2.42 -17.46 9.00
N ASP A 97 3.14 -18.57 8.90
CA ASP A 97 4.51 -18.64 8.38
C ASP A 97 4.63 -18.37 6.88
N ARG A 98 3.50 -18.39 6.15
CA ARG A 98 3.45 -18.00 4.73
C ARG A 98 3.36 -16.49 4.52
N ILE A 99 3.18 -15.69 5.57
CA ILE A 99 3.27 -14.23 5.51
C ILE A 99 4.68 -13.81 5.93
N ARG A 100 5.41 -13.18 5.04
CA ARG A 100 6.77 -12.68 5.28
C ARG A 100 6.81 -11.16 5.18
N PRO A 101 6.70 -10.46 6.32
CA PRO A 101 6.70 -9.01 6.36
C PRO A 101 8.12 -8.45 6.35
N TYR A 102 8.26 -7.25 5.74
CA TYR A 102 9.51 -6.51 5.66
C TYR A 102 9.24 -5.03 5.89
N TYR A 103 9.91 -4.44 6.87
CA TYR A 103 9.89 -2.99 7.07
C TYR A 103 10.93 -2.33 6.17
N ILE A 104 10.47 -1.48 5.26
CA ILE A 104 11.32 -0.73 4.32
C ILE A 104 10.89 0.72 4.33
N GLY A 105 11.72 1.59 4.93
CA GLY A 105 11.46 3.02 4.95
C GLY A 105 11.56 3.65 3.56
N GLU A 106 10.95 4.82 3.39
CA GLU A 106 10.79 5.51 2.10
C GLU A 106 12.08 5.64 1.30
N LYS A 107 13.20 5.94 1.96
CA LYS A 107 14.51 6.14 1.28
C LYS A 107 15.01 4.87 0.60
N ARG A 108 14.74 3.70 1.17
CA ARG A 108 15.18 2.41 0.61
C ARG A 108 14.16 1.82 -0.34
N LEU A 109 12.91 2.21 -0.21
CA LEU A 109 11.82 1.75 -1.05
C LEU A 109 12.12 1.98 -2.54
N ILE A 110 12.59 3.18 -2.89
CA ILE A 110 12.94 3.52 -4.28
C ILE A 110 13.93 2.50 -4.85
N THR A 111 15.02 2.26 -4.14
CA THR A 111 16.06 1.31 -4.58
C THR A 111 15.55 -0.13 -4.59
N LEU A 112 14.68 -0.49 -3.65
CA LEU A 112 14.06 -1.81 -3.59
C LEU A 112 13.16 -2.03 -4.81
N MET A 113 12.30 -1.08 -5.14
CA MET A 113 11.41 -1.16 -6.29
C MET A 113 12.19 -1.26 -7.61
N MET A 114 13.25 -0.45 -7.77
CA MET A 114 14.12 -0.53 -8.96
C MET A 114 14.82 -1.88 -9.13
N LYS A 115 15.03 -2.61 -8.01
CA LYS A 115 15.66 -3.94 -7.98
C LYS A 115 14.66 -5.05 -7.67
N MET A 116 13.37 -4.79 -7.81
CA MET A 116 12.34 -5.78 -7.52
C MET A 116 12.56 -7.05 -8.35
N ASP A 117 12.52 -8.18 -7.67
CA ASP A 117 12.57 -9.51 -8.25
C ASP A 117 11.41 -10.33 -7.71
N ALA A 118 10.29 -10.28 -8.41
CA ALA A 118 9.05 -10.96 -8.10
C ALA A 118 8.29 -11.25 -9.40
N ASP A 119 7.33 -12.17 -9.38
CA ASP A 119 6.48 -12.39 -10.55
C ASP A 119 5.35 -11.37 -10.59
N VAL A 120 4.78 -11.04 -9.42
CA VAL A 120 3.67 -10.11 -9.28
C VAL A 120 3.96 -9.12 -8.16
N VAL A 121 3.67 -7.83 -8.41
CA VAL A 121 3.71 -6.75 -7.41
C VAL A 121 2.33 -6.11 -7.31
N VAL A 122 1.78 -6.09 -6.11
CA VAL A 122 0.43 -5.57 -5.81
C VAL A 122 0.54 -4.32 -4.95
N MET A 123 -0.09 -3.23 -5.38
CA MET A 123 -0.02 -1.93 -4.69
C MET A 123 -1.35 -1.19 -4.74
N THR A 124 -1.53 -0.29 -3.77
CA THR A 124 -2.60 0.72 -3.75
C THR A 124 -2.10 2.10 -4.18
N MET A 125 -0.79 2.26 -4.37
CA MET A 125 -0.17 3.53 -4.72
C MET A 125 -0.34 3.83 -6.21
N PRO A 126 -0.96 4.94 -6.62
CA PRO A 126 -0.99 5.37 -8.00
C PRO A 126 0.38 5.90 -8.47
N ASP A 127 0.45 6.34 -9.72
CA ASP A 127 1.62 7.05 -10.27
C ASP A 127 2.91 6.20 -10.39
N LEU A 128 2.77 4.88 -10.56
CA LEU A 128 3.90 4.03 -10.92
C LEU A 128 4.59 4.60 -12.18
N GLU A 129 5.92 4.68 -12.18
CA GLU A 129 6.78 5.30 -13.20
C GLU A 129 6.70 6.84 -13.29
N ASN A 130 5.66 7.49 -12.78
CA ASN A 130 5.51 8.94 -12.90
C ASN A 130 6.44 9.72 -11.97
N TYR A 131 6.69 9.20 -10.76
CA TYR A 131 7.52 9.87 -9.74
C TYR A 131 8.64 8.98 -9.23
N HIS A 132 8.68 8.76 -7.92
CA HIS A 132 9.77 8.08 -7.24
C HIS A 132 9.73 6.56 -7.40
N ILE A 133 8.53 6.00 -7.47
CA ILE A 133 8.35 4.56 -7.59
C ILE A 133 8.44 4.17 -9.05
N LYS A 134 9.43 3.35 -9.36
CA LYS A 134 9.72 2.87 -10.70
C LYS A 134 9.50 1.36 -10.78
N ARG A 135 9.13 0.90 -11.97
CA ARG A 135 9.15 -0.53 -12.28
C ARG A 135 10.58 -1.06 -12.17
N SER A 136 10.72 -2.36 -11.97
CA SER A 136 12.02 -3.00 -11.87
C SER A 136 12.89 -2.76 -13.11
N TYR A 137 14.17 -2.46 -12.88
CA TYR A 137 15.17 -2.37 -13.95
C TYR A 137 15.82 -3.71 -14.26
N ILE A 138 15.73 -4.68 -13.33
CA ILE A 138 16.36 -5.99 -13.47
C ILE A 138 15.41 -7.05 -14.02
N ARG A 139 14.09 -6.92 -13.78
CA ARG A 139 13.05 -7.81 -14.33
C ARG A 139 11.97 -6.98 -15.01
N LYS A 140 11.75 -7.24 -16.30
CA LYS A 140 10.76 -6.48 -17.11
C LYS A 140 9.43 -7.21 -17.25
N ASP A 141 9.38 -8.47 -16.87
CA ASP A 141 8.24 -9.38 -16.96
C ASP A 141 7.36 -9.38 -15.70
N ILE A 142 7.63 -8.52 -14.73
CA ILE A 142 6.81 -8.38 -13.51
C ILE A 142 5.45 -7.82 -13.87
N GLU A 143 4.38 -8.49 -13.43
CA GLU A 143 3.01 -7.97 -13.49
C GLU A 143 2.77 -7.02 -12.30
N TYR A 144 2.49 -5.75 -12.59
CA TYR A 144 2.13 -4.76 -11.58
C TYR A 144 0.62 -4.60 -11.53
N ILE A 145 0.04 -4.91 -10.38
CA ILE A 145 -1.40 -4.87 -10.13
C ILE A 145 -1.73 -3.68 -9.22
N TYR A 146 -2.65 -2.86 -9.67
CA TYR A 146 -3.24 -1.79 -8.84
C TYR A 146 -4.53 -2.24 -8.18
N ILE A 147 -4.65 -1.96 -6.89
CA ILE A 147 -5.89 -2.16 -6.14
C ILE A 147 -6.41 -0.81 -5.69
N PRO A 148 -7.56 -0.38 -6.18
CA PRO A 148 -8.21 0.85 -5.72
C PRO A 148 -8.55 0.78 -4.23
N HIS A 149 -8.31 1.88 -3.54
CA HIS A 149 -8.61 2.01 -2.11
C HIS A 149 -9.90 2.81 -1.85
N GLY A 150 -10.69 3.07 -2.88
CA GLY A 150 -11.99 3.73 -2.84
C GLY A 150 -12.96 3.17 -3.87
N MET A 151 -14.24 3.35 -3.62
CA MET A 151 -15.33 2.96 -4.54
C MET A 151 -15.74 4.09 -5.50
N ASP A 152 -15.00 5.17 -5.49
CA ASP A 152 -15.23 6.37 -6.25
C ASP A 152 -14.78 6.24 -7.72
N SER A 153 -15.09 7.27 -8.49
CA SER A 153 -14.61 7.39 -9.87
C SER A 153 -13.10 7.64 -9.90
N LEU A 154 -12.36 6.81 -10.60
CA LEU A 154 -10.92 6.98 -10.78
C LEU A 154 -10.58 8.27 -11.52
N ASN A 155 -11.44 8.67 -12.48
CA ASN A 155 -11.23 9.90 -13.25
C ASN A 155 -11.44 11.19 -12.43
N LEU A 156 -12.19 11.12 -11.33
CA LEU A 156 -12.40 12.26 -10.44
C LEU A 156 -11.29 12.40 -9.39
N THR A 157 -10.75 11.28 -8.93
CA THR A 157 -9.80 11.26 -7.81
C THR A 157 -8.36 11.10 -8.22
N MET A 158 -8.12 10.48 -9.37
CA MET A 158 -6.78 10.21 -9.86
C MET A 158 -6.34 11.24 -10.89
N ARG A 159 -5.05 11.53 -10.91
CA ARG A 159 -4.46 12.35 -11.97
C ARG A 159 -4.43 11.60 -13.29
N THR A 160 -4.54 12.32 -14.39
CA THR A 160 -4.32 11.74 -15.73
C THR A 160 -2.96 11.06 -15.79
N GLY A 161 -2.93 9.83 -16.28
CA GLY A 161 -1.70 9.04 -16.41
C GLY A 161 -1.28 8.27 -15.15
N SER A 162 -1.98 8.42 -14.02
CA SER A 162 -1.60 7.78 -12.75
C SER A 162 -1.62 6.24 -12.81
N MET A 163 -2.42 5.69 -13.73
CA MET A 163 -2.62 4.25 -13.90
C MET A 163 -1.90 3.67 -15.12
N ASP A 164 -1.23 4.50 -15.95
CA ASP A 164 -0.77 4.10 -17.28
C ASP A 164 0.26 2.97 -17.26
N HIS A 165 1.05 2.88 -16.21
CA HIS A 165 2.14 1.93 -16.09
C HIS A 165 1.80 0.65 -15.30
N TYR A 166 0.54 0.47 -14.93
CA TYR A 166 0.04 -0.78 -14.38
C TYR A 166 -0.38 -1.76 -15.48
N ASP A 167 -0.11 -3.04 -15.26
CA ASP A 167 -0.50 -4.10 -16.20
C ASP A 167 -1.92 -4.58 -15.94
N SER A 168 -2.33 -4.59 -14.67
CA SER A 168 -3.65 -5.05 -14.23
C SER A 168 -4.26 -4.10 -13.20
N VAL A 169 -5.60 -4.01 -13.19
CA VAL A 169 -6.35 -3.28 -12.18
C VAL A 169 -7.48 -4.15 -11.65
N PHE A 170 -7.58 -4.27 -10.33
CA PHE A 170 -8.67 -4.97 -9.66
C PHE A 170 -9.78 -3.97 -9.35
N CYS A 171 -10.68 -3.78 -10.32
CA CYS A 171 -11.75 -2.80 -10.25
C CYS A 171 -12.76 -3.15 -9.15
N VAL A 172 -13.17 -2.15 -8.38
CA VAL A 172 -14.21 -2.34 -7.35
C VAL A 172 -15.60 -2.51 -7.95
N GLY A 173 -15.81 -2.10 -9.21
CA GLY A 173 -17.06 -2.25 -9.92
C GLY A 173 -16.95 -1.85 -11.39
N LYS A 174 -18.05 -2.07 -12.07
CA LYS A 174 -18.16 -1.85 -13.52
C LYS A 174 -17.82 -0.41 -13.95
N HIS A 175 -18.15 0.58 -13.13
CA HIS A 175 -17.87 1.99 -13.43
C HIS A 175 -16.37 2.25 -13.59
N GLN A 176 -15.51 1.74 -12.69
CA GLN A 176 -14.05 1.90 -12.80
C GLN A 176 -13.49 1.20 -14.04
N LYS A 177 -13.99 0.01 -14.35
CA LYS A 177 -13.61 -0.71 -15.56
C LYS A 177 -13.94 0.11 -16.82
N GLU A 178 -15.18 0.62 -16.93
CA GLU A 178 -15.59 1.44 -18.07
C GLU A 178 -14.78 2.74 -18.18
N GLU A 179 -14.43 3.37 -17.05
CA GLU A 179 -13.59 4.56 -17.03
C GLU A 179 -12.19 4.28 -17.57
N ILE A 180 -11.57 3.18 -17.15
CA ILE A 180 -10.24 2.79 -17.63
C ILE A 180 -10.29 2.46 -19.13
N GLU A 181 -11.26 1.66 -19.57
CA GLU A 181 -11.42 1.31 -21.00
C GLU A 181 -11.59 2.56 -21.87
N LYS A 182 -12.38 3.53 -21.43
CA LYS A 182 -12.58 4.80 -22.15
C LYS A 182 -11.29 5.66 -22.16
N THR A 183 -10.57 5.68 -21.05
CA THR A 183 -9.29 6.38 -20.94
C THR A 183 -8.25 5.77 -21.87
N GLU A 184 -8.14 4.45 -21.92
CA GLU A 184 -7.25 3.74 -22.83
C GLU A 184 -7.52 4.08 -24.30
N VAL A 185 -8.80 4.12 -24.69
CA VAL A 185 -9.19 4.51 -26.05
C VAL A 185 -8.86 5.99 -26.33
N ALA A 186 -9.23 6.88 -25.40
CA ALA A 186 -9.04 8.32 -25.59
C ALA A 186 -7.58 8.75 -25.73
N TYR A 187 -6.69 8.10 -24.97
CA TYR A 187 -5.27 8.42 -24.95
C TYR A 187 -4.39 7.41 -25.71
N GLN A 188 -5.00 6.46 -26.41
CA GLN A 188 -4.31 5.39 -27.17
C GLN A 188 -3.30 4.60 -26.33
N LEU A 189 -3.69 4.27 -25.09
CA LEU A 189 -2.86 3.53 -24.14
C LEU A 189 -2.94 2.02 -24.38
N PRO A 190 -1.91 1.27 -23.98
CA PRO A 190 -1.99 -0.19 -23.93
C PRO A 190 -3.14 -0.65 -23.05
N LYS A 191 -3.82 -1.70 -23.47
CA LYS A 191 -4.93 -2.29 -22.70
C LYS A 191 -4.40 -3.00 -21.46
N LYS A 192 -5.01 -2.70 -20.33
CA LYS A 192 -4.76 -3.37 -19.05
C LYS A 192 -5.68 -4.57 -18.88
N LYS A 193 -5.27 -5.51 -18.08
CA LYS A 193 -6.14 -6.59 -17.61
C LYS A 193 -7.03 -6.05 -16.49
N LEU A 194 -8.31 -5.94 -16.72
CA LEU A 194 -9.28 -5.41 -15.77
C LEU A 194 -10.06 -6.57 -15.14
N VAL A 195 -9.93 -6.71 -13.82
CA VAL A 195 -10.58 -7.75 -13.04
C VAL A 195 -11.67 -7.11 -12.20
N GLU A 196 -12.91 -7.56 -12.32
CA GLU A 196 -14.00 -7.14 -11.44
C GLU A 196 -13.87 -7.90 -10.12
N TRP A 197 -13.14 -7.30 -9.17
CA TRP A 197 -12.83 -7.89 -7.87
C TRP A 197 -13.88 -7.58 -6.81
N GLY A 198 -14.50 -6.40 -6.89
CA GLY A 198 -15.36 -5.87 -5.84
C GLY A 198 -14.57 -5.09 -4.78
N TYR A 199 -15.15 -4.96 -3.60
CA TYR A 199 -14.56 -4.18 -2.50
C TYR A 199 -14.71 -4.95 -1.18
N SER A 200 -13.72 -5.75 -0.86
CA SER A 200 -13.75 -6.68 0.28
C SER A 200 -14.04 -6.00 1.63
N LEU A 201 -13.57 -4.76 1.81
CA LEU A 201 -13.88 -3.99 3.01
C LEU A 201 -15.40 -3.77 3.20
N LEU A 202 -16.16 -3.57 2.12
CA LEU A 202 -17.61 -3.44 2.19
C LEU A 202 -18.28 -4.77 2.59
N ASP A 203 -17.75 -5.88 2.11
CA ASP A 203 -18.27 -7.20 2.47
C ASP A 203 -18.03 -7.49 3.96
N GLU A 204 -16.87 -7.17 4.49
CA GLU A 204 -16.57 -7.26 5.92
C GLU A 204 -17.52 -6.37 6.74
N MET A 205 -17.70 -5.11 6.33
CA MET A 205 -18.62 -4.19 7.00
C MET A 205 -20.06 -4.72 7.02
N ARG A 206 -20.52 -5.38 5.94
CA ARG A 206 -21.84 -6.02 5.89
C ARG A 206 -21.96 -7.18 6.86
N VAL A 207 -20.93 -8.01 6.96
CA VAL A 207 -20.89 -9.11 7.92
C VAL A 207 -20.94 -8.59 9.36
N ASP A 208 -20.18 -7.55 9.66
CA ASP A 208 -20.16 -6.97 11.00
C ASP A 208 -21.48 -6.26 11.33
N TYR A 209 -22.05 -5.54 10.38
CA TYR A 209 -23.36 -4.92 10.53
C TYR A 209 -24.46 -5.97 10.83
N ALA A 210 -24.42 -7.12 10.18
CA ALA A 210 -25.39 -8.21 10.44
C ALA A 210 -25.28 -8.81 11.84
N LYS A 211 -24.09 -8.72 12.46
CA LYS A 211 -23.86 -9.19 13.85
C LYS A 211 -24.32 -8.17 14.90
N MET A 212 -24.48 -6.89 14.52
CA MET A 212 -24.88 -5.84 15.44
C MET A 212 -26.36 -5.99 15.81
N SER A 213 -26.66 -5.89 17.10
CA SER A 213 -28.05 -5.79 17.56
C SER A 213 -28.63 -4.44 17.16
N HIS A 214 -29.57 -4.43 16.24
CA HIS A 214 -30.27 -3.21 15.84
C HIS A 214 -31.31 -2.86 16.90
N GLN A 215 -31.04 -1.86 17.74
CA GLN A 215 -32.06 -1.25 18.55
C GLN A 215 -32.92 -0.36 17.64
N ASN A 216 -34.21 -0.68 17.53
CA ASN A 216 -35.18 0.20 16.91
C ASN A 216 -35.21 1.52 17.71
N SER A 217 -34.56 2.54 17.19
CA SER A 217 -34.60 3.88 17.74
C SER A 217 -35.62 4.69 16.94
N GLU A 218 -36.58 5.30 17.63
CA GLU A 218 -37.52 6.25 17.01
C GLU A 218 -36.79 7.53 16.53
N VAL A 219 -35.56 7.73 17.01
CA VAL A 219 -34.71 8.88 16.65
C VAL A 219 -33.91 8.55 15.41
N LYS A 220 -34.14 9.32 14.34
CA LYS A 220 -33.31 9.28 13.13
C LYS A 220 -31.91 9.83 13.43
N LYS A 221 -30.87 9.05 13.19
CA LYS A 221 -29.48 9.48 13.30
C LYS A 221 -28.95 9.80 11.90
N ILE A 222 -28.42 11.00 11.73
CA ILE A 222 -27.76 11.45 10.51
C ILE A 222 -26.29 11.61 10.81
N LEU A 223 -25.43 10.90 10.08
CA LEU A 223 -23.99 11.12 10.11
C LEU A 223 -23.63 12.10 9.00
N ILE A 224 -22.97 13.18 9.37
CA ILE A 224 -22.38 14.14 8.42
C ILE A 224 -20.87 13.94 8.54
N ALA A 225 -20.22 13.48 7.46
CA ALA A 225 -18.78 13.24 7.37
C ALA A 225 -18.09 14.39 6.64
#